data_26299f377bb3028aee2daaac67f05b01
#
_entry.id   26299f377bb3028aee2daaac67f05b01
#
_cell.length_a   1.000
_cell.length_b   1.000
_cell.length_c   1.000
_cell.angle_alpha   90.00
_cell.angle_beta   90.00
_cell.angle_gamma   90.00
#
_symmetry.space_group_name_H-M   'P 1'
#
loop_
_entity.id
_entity.type
_entity.pdbx_description
1 polymer ?
#
loop_
_entity_poly.entity_id
_entity_poly.type
_entity_poly.pdbx_seq_one_letter_code
_entity_poly.pdbx_strand_id
1 'polypeptide(L)'
;MTNFDPSQGVKISNPRVEQIRAALTAATDIHHIEHRPYLVKSWLDLDATSLVYGQSNTGKSFLTLDIALHVAAGWWWNSCRVTQSNAIYVAAEGGTGFTKRIRAIAESKPDLYNAAREHFHHLPLQLDLHGSDDVAALLTAIGERPVDLLIIDTLAMSFGAGNENDGKDVTQFLSHIAEIRQKLSCHVMLVHHSGKDQGKGARGHSSLRAAVDTEIEVSMDGSMRLATTKKQRDLEGGKVAAFTLNVVNLGDDQDGEPITSCTVQPQNTDDLKRSKARMLKGNNQVAEQALHDALKNKGSKVTNSEHYPSGRRVVS
;
A
#
# COMPACT_ATOMS: atom_id res chain seq x y z
N MET A 1 -26.53 50.64 -37.92
CA MET A 1 -27.36 49.46 -37.59
C MET A 1 -26.63 48.25 -38.08
N THR A 2 -25.86 47.62 -37.24
CA THR A 2 -25.12 46.39 -37.55
C THR A 2 -26.07 45.22 -37.33
N ASN A 3 -26.37 44.49 -38.40
CA ASN A 3 -27.18 43.31 -38.40
C ASN A 3 -26.45 42.24 -37.56
N PHE A 4 -27.05 41.86 -36.41
CA PHE A 4 -26.66 40.72 -35.64
C PHE A 4 -27.19 39.47 -36.34
N ASP A 5 -26.31 38.61 -36.83
CA ASP A 5 -26.65 37.33 -37.41
C ASP A 5 -26.73 36.26 -36.27
N PRO A 6 -27.90 35.78 -35.91
CA PRO A 6 -28.05 34.80 -34.84
C PRO A 6 -27.57 33.39 -35.21
N SER A 7 -27.13 33.15 -36.46
CA SER A 7 -26.65 31.85 -36.92
C SER A 7 -25.16 31.60 -36.61
N GLN A 8 -24.40 32.63 -36.21
CA GLN A 8 -23.02 32.51 -35.74
C GLN A 8 -22.98 32.31 -34.22
N GLY A 9 -23.60 31.26 -33.74
CA GLY A 9 -23.43 30.81 -32.38
C GLY A 9 -21.97 30.52 -32.11
N VAL A 10 -21.33 31.34 -31.26
CA VAL A 10 -20.03 31.01 -30.67
C VAL A 10 -20.20 29.66 -30.01
N LYS A 11 -19.65 28.60 -30.62
CA LYS A 11 -19.54 27.29 -29.97
C LYS A 11 -18.56 27.46 -28.79
N ILE A 12 -19.11 27.83 -27.63
CA ILE A 12 -18.35 27.72 -26.37
C ILE A 12 -18.16 26.22 -26.18
N SER A 13 -17.03 25.71 -26.64
CA SER A 13 -16.65 24.32 -26.34
C SER A 13 -16.40 24.25 -24.84
N ASN A 14 -17.28 23.60 -24.13
CA ASN A 14 -17.03 23.28 -22.72
C ASN A 14 -15.98 22.16 -22.69
N PRO A 15 -14.75 22.41 -22.17
CA PRO A 15 -13.67 21.41 -22.15
C PRO A 15 -14.12 20.10 -21.48
N ARG A 16 -15.01 20.18 -20.50
CA ARG A 16 -15.56 19.00 -19.81
C ARG A 16 -16.46 18.17 -20.72
N VAL A 17 -17.23 18.82 -21.60
CA VAL A 17 -18.05 18.11 -22.59
C VAL A 17 -17.18 17.36 -23.58
N GLU A 18 -16.10 17.97 -24.06
CA GLU A 18 -15.16 17.31 -24.96
C GLU A 18 -14.43 16.14 -24.29
N GLN A 19 -14.02 16.29 -23.02
CA GLN A 19 -13.46 15.18 -22.24
C GLN A 19 -14.45 14.01 -22.10
N ILE A 20 -15.71 14.30 -21.78
CA ILE A 20 -16.74 13.27 -21.66
C ILE A 20 -16.97 12.57 -23.01
N ARG A 21 -17.05 13.34 -24.12
CA ARG A 21 -17.19 12.76 -25.45
C ARG A 21 -16.03 11.85 -25.83
N ALA A 22 -14.81 12.30 -25.57
CA ALA A 22 -13.60 11.52 -25.86
C ALA A 22 -13.52 10.22 -25.04
N ALA A 23 -14.11 10.22 -23.84
CA ALA A 23 -14.12 9.05 -22.95
C ALA A 23 -15.27 8.07 -23.23
N LEU A 24 -16.30 8.49 -24.02
CA LEU A 24 -17.40 7.60 -24.38
C LEU A 24 -16.91 6.56 -25.40
N THR A 25 -16.90 5.30 -24.98
CA THR A 25 -16.47 4.15 -25.78
C THR A 25 -17.62 3.17 -25.92
N ALA A 26 -17.90 2.73 -27.13
CA ALA A 26 -18.91 1.68 -27.38
C ALA A 26 -18.42 0.33 -26.84
N ALA A 27 -19.33 -0.50 -26.37
CA ALA A 27 -18.95 -1.84 -25.86
C ALA A 27 -18.24 -2.69 -26.93
N THR A 28 -18.54 -2.49 -28.19
CA THR A 28 -17.87 -3.14 -29.34
C THR A 28 -16.40 -2.72 -29.49
N ASP A 29 -16.04 -1.54 -28.98
CA ASP A 29 -14.69 -0.97 -29.10
C ASP A 29 -13.84 -1.25 -27.86
N ILE A 30 -14.45 -1.91 -26.84
CA ILE A 30 -13.73 -2.40 -25.68
C ILE A 30 -12.98 -3.67 -26.11
N HIS A 31 -11.75 -3.49 -26.55
CA HIS A 31 -10.87 -4.59 -26.88
C HIS A 31 -10.55 -5.41 -25.63
N HIS A 32 -10.32 -6.72 -25.81
CA HIS A 32 -9.86 -7.57 -24.72
C HIS A 32 -8.61 -6.99 -24.10
N ILE A 33 -8.69 -6.59 -22.82
CA ILE A 33 -7.52 -6.25 -22.03
C ILE A 33 -6.82 -7.59 -21.72
N GLU A 34 -5.91 -8.01 -22.59
CA GLU A 34 -5.15 -9.26 -22.39
C GLU A 34 -4.31 -9.21 -21.12
N HIS A 35 -3.89 -8.01 -20.68
CA HIS A 35 -3.07 -7.81 -19.51
C HIS A 35 -3.52 -6.59 -18.71
N ARG A 36 -3.92 -6.81 -17.46
CA ARG A 36 -4.15 -5.71 -16.52
C ARG A 36 -2.80 -5.08 -16.17
N PRO A 37 -2.61 -3.77 -16.43
CA PRO A 37 -1.36 -3.11 -16.09
C PRO A 37 -1.21 -3.05 -14.56
N TYR A 38 -0.03 -3.42 -14.07
CA TYR A 38 0.28 -3.42 -12.64
C TYR A 38 1.66 -2.81 -12.39
N LEU A 39 1.84 -2.25 -11.21
CA LEU A 39 3.15 -1.90 -10.66
C LEU A 39 3.78 -3.10 -9.93
N VAL A 40 3.03 -3.71 -9.04
CA VAL A 40 3.41 -4.95 -8.36
C VAL A 40 2.29 -5.98 -8.60
N LYS A 41 2.62 -7.06 -9.30
CA LYS A 41 1.64 -8.06 -9.72
C LYS A 41 0.80 -8.56 -8.55
N SER A 42 -0.52 -8.41 -8.68
CA SER A 42 -1.50 -8.84 -7.69
C SER A 42 -1.46 -8.08 -6.36
N TRP A 43 -0.74 -6.98 -6.26
CA TRP A 43 -0.70 -6.09 -5.10
C TRP A 43 -1.10 -4.67 -5.45
N LEU A 44 -0.50 -4.11 -6.49
CA LEU A 44 -0.71 -2.72 -6.91
C LEU A 44 -0.94 -2.68 -8.41
N ASP A 45 -2.12 -2.26 -8.81
CA ASP A 45 -2.42 -1.99 -10.20
C ASP A 45 -2.01 -0.56 -10.58
N LEU A 46 -1.73 -0.33 -11.85
CA LEU A 46 -1.54 1.02 -12.37
C LEU A 46 -2.89 1.76 -12.36
N ASP A 47 -2.86 3.10 -12.26
CA ASP A 47 -4.06 3.95 -12.24
C ASP A 47 -5.11 3.51 -11.19
N ALA A 48 -4.65 3.25 -9.97
CA ALA A 48 -5.47 2.83 -8.85
C ALA A 48 -5.11 3.59 -7.56
N THR A 49 -5.88 3.41 -6.52
CA THR A 49 -5.60 3.99 -5.20
C THR A 49 -5.50 2.88 -4.16
N SER A 50 -4.43 2.89 -3.35
CA SER A 50 -4.28 1.97 -2.24
C SER A 50 -4.13 2.68 -0.89
N LEU A 51 -4.52 1.97 0.17
CA LEU A 51 -4.39 2.41 1.56
C LEU A 51 -3.56 1.37 2.32
N VAL A 52 -2.38 1.78 2.78
CA VAL A 52 -1.53 0.99 3.68
C VAL A 52 -1.74 1.49 5.09
N TYR A 53 -2.29 0.67 5.97
CA TYR A 53 -2.60 1.08 7.33
C TYR A 53 -2.13 0.08 8.38
N GLY A 54 -2.05 0.52 9.63
CA GLY A 54 -1.64 -0.28 10.78
C GLY A 54 -1.26 0.59 11.96
N GLN A 55 -1.00 -0.01 13.11
CA GLN A 55 -0.57 0.72 14.30
C GLN A 55 0.76 1.47 14.08
N SER A 56 1.05 2.45 14.93
CA SER A 56 2.36 3.09 14.96
C SER A 56 3.45 2.02 15.18
N ASN A 57 4.61 2.24 14.59
CA ASN A 57 5.77 1.34 14.70
C ASN A 57 5.63 -0.06 14.07
N THR A 58 4.54 -0.35 13.33
CA THR A 58 4.43 -1.62 12.59
C THR A 58 5.32 -1.70 11.36
N GLY A 59 6.02 -0.62 10.99
CA GLY A 59 6.95 -0.62 9.85
C GLY A 59 6.33 -0.23 8.51
N LYS A 60 5.16 0.43 8.50
CA LYS A 60 4.47 0.87 7.26
C LYS A 60 5.38 1.65 6.33
N SER A 61 6.01 2.72 6.84
CA SER A 61 6.90 3.58 6.03
C SER A 61 8.13 2.85 5.50
N PHE A 62 8.66 1.86 6.23
CA PHE A 62 9.74 1.00 5.72
C PHE A 62 9.25 0.11 4.60
N LEU A 63 8.07 -0.49 4.75
CA LEU A 63 7.45 -1.34 3.74
C LEU A 63 7.15 -0.57 2.46
N THR A 64 6.50 0.60 2.58
CA THR A 64 6.11 1.41 1.41
C THR A 64 7.32 1.98 0.69
N LEU A 65 8.39 2.33 1.41
CA LEU A 65 9.67 2.73 0.82
C LEU A 65 10.35 1.55 0.11
N ASP A 66 10.34 0.36 0.70
CA ASP A 66 10.89 -0.86 0.07
C ASP A 66 10.12 -1.19 -1.22
N ILE A 67 8.78 -1.11 -1.22
CA ILE A 67 7.95 -1.26 -2.42
C ILE A 67 8.34 -0.22 -3.48
N ALA A 68 8.44 1.07 -3.11
CA ALA A 68 8.75 2.15 -4.03
C ALA A 68 10.11 1.95 -4.72
N LEU A 69 11.11 1.51 -3.99
CA LEU A 69 12.44 1.25 -4.55
C LEU A 69 12.45 0.01 -5.45
N HIS A 70 11.69 -1.04 -5.13
CA HIS A 70 11.56 -2.18 -6.03
C HIS A 70 10.79 -1.80 -7.31
N VAL A 71 9.78 -0.94 -7.22
CA VAL A 71 9.07 -0.38 -8.38
C VAL A 71 10.02 0.46 -9.22
N ALA A 72 10.79 1.33 -8.62
CA ALA A 72 11.77 2.15 -9.31
C ALA A 72 12.89 1.32 -9.98
N ALA A 73 13.34 0.26 -9.34
CA ALA A 73 14.35 -0.65 -9.87
C ALA A 73 13.83 -1.64 -10.93
N GLY A 74 12.51 -1.90 -10.95
CA GLY A 74 11.92 -2.98 -11.75
C GLY A 74 12.27 -4.38 -11.23
N TRP A 75 12.64 -4.48 -9.94
CA TRP A 75 13.04 -5.74 -9.34
C TRP A 75 11.85 -6.42 -8.67
N TRP A 76 11.85 -7.74 -8.68
CA TRP A 76 10.81 -8.54 -8.02
C TRP A 76 10.67 -8.14 -6.55
N TRP A 77 9.43 -7.93 -6.12
CA TRP A 77 9.09 -7.66 -4.74
C TRP A 77 8.30 -8.83 -4.16
N ASN A 78 8.76 -9.39 -3.03
CA ASN A 78 8.09 -10.51 -2.35
C ASN A 78 7.64 -11.63 -3.32
N SER A 79 8.55 -12.07 -4.20
CA SER A 79 8.30 -13.06 -5.25
C SER A 79 7.25 -12.66 -6.31
N CYS A 80 6.82 -11.41 -6.33
CA CYS A 80 5.92 -10.86 -7.33
C CYS A 80 6.70 -10.10 -8.41
N ARG A 81 6.26 -10.20 -9.65
CA ARG A 81 6.79 -9.39 -10.75
C ARG A 81 6.45 -7.92 -10.53
N VAL A 82 7.38 -7.06 -10.91
CA VAL A 82 7.26 -5.61 -10.81
C VAL A 82 7.49 -5.01 -12.19
N THR A 83 6.69 -4.02 -12.55
CA THR A 83 6.93 -3.19 -13.73
C THR A 83 7.81 -2.01 -13.30
N GLN A 84 8.98 -1.85 -13.92
CA GLN A 84 9.84 -0.70 -13.64
C GLN A 84 9.10 0.60 -13.97
N SER A 85 9.08 1.53 -13.02
CA SER A 85 8.24 2.71 -13.06
C SER A 85 8.82 3.84 -12.23
N ASN A 86 8.41 5.08 -12.50
CA ASN A 86 8.85 6.24 -11.73
C ASN A 86 8.02 6.41 -10.46
N ALA A 87 8.70 6.50 -9.32
CA ALA A 87 8.08 6.65 -8.02
C ALA A 87 8.42 7.99 -7.37
N ILE A 88 7.41 8.67 -6.83
CA ILE A 88 7.57 9.83 -5.94
C ILE A 88 7.07 9.46 -4.55
N TYR A 89 7.89 9.74 -3.54
CA TYR A 89 7.55 9.52 -2.14
C TYR A 89 7.43 10.87 -1.42
N VAL A 90 6.22 11.25 -1.04
CA VAL A 90 5.93 12.42 -0.22
C VAL A 90 6.07 12.02 1.25
N ALA A 91 7.17 12.45 1.88
CA ALA A 91 7.46 12.21 3.30
C ALA A 91 6.92 13.39 4.14
N ALA A 92 5.60 13.42 4.36
CA ALA A 92 4.92 14.55 4.98
C ALA A 92 5.28 14.77 6.47
N GLU A 93 5.76 13.74 7.15
CA GLU A 93 6.29 13.88 8.51
C GLU A 93 7.65 14.57 8.55
N GLY A 94 8.29 14.74 7.39
CA GLY A 94 9.53 15.49 7.20
C GLY A 94 10.75 14.90 7.89
N GLY A 95 11.87 15.62 7.77
CA GLY A 95 13.00 15.48 8.64
C GLY A 95 14.04 14.42 8.28
N THR A 96 15.04 14.34 9.16
CA THR A 96 16.22 13.49 9.03
C THR A 96 15.92 11.98 9.02
N GLY A 97 14.75 11.58 9.52
CA GLY A 97 14.33 10.18 9.59
C GLY A 97 14.23 9.51 8.22
N PHE A 98 13.68 10.19 7.22
CA PHE A 98 13.58 9.65 5.87
C PHE A 98 14.97 9.50 5.22
N THR A 99 15.82 10.52 5.36
CA THR A 99 17.21 10.47 4.86
C THR A 99 18.00 9.31 5.46
N LYS A 100 17.83 9.04 6.78
CA LYS A 100 18.47 7.88 7.44
C LYS A 100 17.99 6.55 6.83
N ARG A 101 16.70 6.44 6.48
CA ARG A 101 16.16 5.23 5.82
C ARG A 101 16.78 5.01 4.44
N ILE A 102 16.89 6.05 3.63
CA ILE A 102 17.54 5.96 2.31
C ILE A 102 19.02 5.59 2.45
N ARG A 103 19.76 6.20 3.38
CA ARG A 103 21.15 5.83 3.66
C ARG A 103 21.29 4.36 4.07
N ALA A 104 20.43 3.86 4.97
CA ALA A 104 20.44 2.47 5.39
C ALA A 104 20.24 1.52 4.21
N ILE A 105 19.39 1.87 3.26
CA ILE A 105 19.18 1.07 2.05
C ILE A 105 20.40 1.15 1.14
N ALA A 106 20.98 2.34 0.93
CA ALA A 106 22.18 2.50 0.11
C ALA A 106 23.38 1.70 0.65
N GLU A 107 23.50 1.61 1.98
CA GLU A 107 24.58 0.87 2.65
C GLU A 107 24.33 -0.64 2.69
N SER A 108 23.09 -1.08 2.97
CA SER A 108 22.78 -2.51 3.16
C SER A 108 22.28 -3.22 1.90
N LYS A 109 21.74 -2.47 0.93
CA LYS A 109 21.20 -2.98 -0.35
C LYS A 109 21.68 -2.10 -1.51
N PRO A 110 23.00 -1.94 -1.72
CA PRO A 110 23.55 -0.99 -2.71
C PRO A 110 23.07 -1.26 -4.14
N ASP A 111 22.89 -2.52 -4.53
CA ASP A 111 22.44 -2.87 -5.88
C ASP A 111 20.99 -2.41 -6.13
N LEU A 112 20.09 -2.60 -5.16
CA LEU A 112 18.71 -2.11 -5.24
C LEU A 112 18.70 -0.57 -5.31
N TYR A 113 19.46 0.09 -4.44
CA TYR A 113 19.56 1.55 -4.42
C TYR A 113 20.06 2.09 -5.76
N ASN A 114 21.14 1.53 -6.31
CA ASN A 114 21.72 1.96 -7.57
C ASN A 114 20.76 1.75 -8.76
N ALA A 115 20.03 0.65 -8.78
CA ALA A 115 19.02 0.39 -9.81
C ALA A 115 17.80 1.33 -9.70
N ALA A 116 17.43 1.75 -8.49
CA ALA A 116 16.24 2.56 -8.24
C ALA A 116 16.46 4.07 -8.39
N ARG A 117 17.66 4.57 -8.07
CA ARG A 117 17.91 6.00 -7.80
C ARG A 117 17.52 6.97 -8.93
N GLU A 118 17.57 6.55 -10.18
CA GLU A 118 17.22 7.37 -11.34
C GLU A 118 15.70 7.51 -11.52
N HIS A 119 14.93 6.54 -10.98
CA HIS A 119 13.47 6.44 -11.08
C HIS A 119 12.75 6.72 -9.75
N PHE A 120 13.50 7.05 -8.69
CA PHE A 120 12.95 7.33 -7.38
C PHE A 120 13.23 8.78 -6.96
N HIS A 121 12.16 9.49 -6.62
CA HIS A 121 12.25 10.85 -6.09
C HIS A 121 11.57 10.93 -4.73
N HIS A 122 12.07 11.75 -3.81
CA HIS A 122 11.38 12.02 -2.57
C HIS A 122 11.11 13.52 -2.41
N LEU A 123 9.98 13.82 -1.78
CA LEU A 123 9.53 15.17 -1.47
C LEU A 123 9.38 15.28 0.05
N PRO A 124 10.35 15.90 0.77
CA PRO A 124 10.30 16.03 2.21
C PRO A 124 9.50 17.27 2.64
N LEU A 125 8.25 17.36 2.15
CA LEU A 125 7.35 18.47 2.44
C LEU A 125 6.00 17.94 2.91
N GLN A 126 5.42 18.63 3.88
CA GLN A 126 4.03 18.46 4.23
C GLN A 126 3.18 19.19 3.19
N LEU A 127 2.20 18.50 2.61
CA LEU A 127 1.26 19.04 1.65
C LEU A 127 -0.14 19.03 2.26
N ASP A 128 -0.91 20.10 2.08
CA ASP A 128 -2.34 20.13 2.38
C ASP A 128 -3.13 19.65 1.14
N LEU A 129 -3.39 18.34 1.07
CA LEU A 129 -4.16 17.74 -0.02
C LEU A 129 -5.69 17.80 0.22
N HIS A 130 -6.15 18.29 1.38
CA HIS A 130 -7.54 18.68 1.59
C HIS A 130 -7.82 20.04 0.93
N GLY A 131 -6.85 20.96 0.93
CA GLY A 131 -6.89 22.20 0.18
C GLY A 131 -6.53 22.00 -1.31
N SER A 132 -6.99 22.92 -2.16
CA SER A 132 -6.75 22.87 -3.61
C SER A 132 -5.37 23.40 -4.03
N ASP A 133 -4.78 24.29 -3.22
CA ASP A 133 -3.58 25.05 -3.61
C ASP A 133 -2.33 24.14 -3.72
N ASP A 134 -2.12 23.28 -2.72
CA ASP A 134 -1.01 22.32 -2.74
C ASP A 134 -1.22 21.21 -3.77
N VAL A 135 -2.48 20.85 -4.07
CA VAL A 135 -2.79 19.94 -5.17
C VAL A 135 -2.37 20.53 -6.51
N ALA A 136 -2.75 21.78 -6.78
CA ALA A 136 -2.36 22.48 -8.00
C ALA A 136 -0.84 22.70 -8.07
N ALA A 137 -0.20 23.06 -6.96
CA ALA A 137 1.24 23.24 -6.87
C ALA A 137 1.99 21.92 -7.13
N LEU A 138 1.56 20.80 -6.53
CA LEU A 138 2.14 19.48 -6.74
C LEU A 138 2.05 19.06 -8.22
N LEU A 139 0.87 19.17 -8.82
CA LEU A 139 0.67 18.85 -10.24
C LEU A 139 1.52 19.72 -11.15
N THR A 140 1.64 21.02 -10.86
CA THR A 140 2.48 21.94 -11.61
C THR A 140 3.97 21.62 -11.46
N ALA A 141 4.42 21.32 -10.25
CA ALA A 141 5.81 20.97 -9.96
C ALA A 141 6.25 19.63 -10.59
N ILE A 142 5.35 18.68 -10.67
CA ILE A 142 5.59 17.42 -11.39
C ILE A 142 5.63 17.69 -12.89
N GLY A 143 4.71 18.52 -13.42
CA GLY A 143 4.65 18.88 -14.83
C GLY A 143 4.51 17.67 -15.74
N GLU A 144 5.37 17.59 -16.78
CA GLU A 144 5.39 16.47 -17.73
C GLU A 144 6.27 15.29 -17.29
N ARG A 145 6.80 15.34 -16.05
CA ARG A 145 7.62 14.23 -15.53
C ARG A 145 6.74 12.97 -15.37
N PRO A 146 7.15 11.84 -15.96
CA PRO A 146 6.39 10.59 -15.78
C PRO A 146 6.41 10.18 -14.30
N VAL A 147 5.24 9.87 -13.77
CA VAL A 147 5.04 9.36 -12.40
C VAL A 147 4.02 8.24 -12.47
N ASP A 148 4.40 7.06 -12.06
CA ASP A 148 3.53 5.89 -12.08
C ASP A 148 3.08 5.49 -10.67
N LEU A 149 3.90 5.85 -9.64
CA LEU A 149 3.61 5.61 -8.23
C LEU A 149 3.83 6.89 -7.42
N LEU A 150 2.79 7.40 -6.79
CA LEU A 150 2.85 8.49 -5.83
C LEU A 150 2.49 7.95 -4.44
N ILE A 151 3.40 8.07 -3.48
CA ILE A 151 3.17 7.65 -2.09
C ILE A 151 3.02 8.88 -1.21
N ILE A 152 1.98 8.92 -0.39
CA ILE A 152 1.69 9.97 0.61
C ILE A 152 1.85 9.36 2.01
N ASP A 153 2.92 9.68 2.72
CA ASP A 153 3.23 9.16 4.06
C ASP A 153 3.44 10.35 5.04
N THR A 154 2.43 10.67 5.85
CA THR A 154 1.16 9.99 6.08
C THR A 154 -0.04 10.81 5.61
N LEU A 155 -1.16 10.12 5.37
CA LEU A 155 -2.45 10.74 5.06
C LEU A 155 -2.84 11.79 6.10
N ALA A 156 -2.69 11.48 7.40
CA ALA A 156 -3.06 12.40 8.48
C ALA A 156 -2.30 13.73 8.40
N MET A 157 -1.03 13.71 8.03
CA MET A 157 -0.22 14.93 7.84
C MET A 157 -0.59 15.70 6.58
N SER A 158 -1.20 15.05 5.61
CA SER A 158 -1.62 15.66 4.35
C SER A 158 -3.11 16.05 4.33
N PHE A 159 -3.80 15.94 5.47
CA PHE A 159 -5.20 16.31 5.60
C PHE A 159 -5.41 17.81 5.88
N GLY A 160 -4.34 18.57 6.11
CA GLY A 160 -4.38 20.01 6.36
C GLY A 160 -5.32 20.42 7.49
N ALA A 161 -6.20 21.36 7.21
CA ALA A 161 -7.22 21.83 8.16
C ALA A 161 -8.47 20.94 8.22
N GLY A 162 -8.58 19.92 7.39
CA GLY A 162 -9.73 18.99 7.35
C GLY A 162 -9.76 18.04 8.54
N ASN A 163 -10.92 17.45 8.77
CA ASN A 163 -11.14 16.44 9.80
C ASN A 163 -11.33 15.06 9.18
N GLU A 164 -10.39 14.15 9.37
CA GLU A 164 -10.43 12.78 8.83
C GLU A 164 -11.61 11.92 9.30
N ASN A 165 -12.34 12.37 10.34
CA ASN A 165 -13.55 11.71 10.84
C ASN A 165 -14.83 12.32 10.27
N ASP A 166 -14.76 13.45 9.56
CA ASP A 166 -15.88 14.09 8.91
C ASP A 166 -16.03 13.58 7.46
N GLY A 167 -17.22 13.10 7.12
CA GLY A 167 -17.49 12.51 5.80
C GLY A 167 -17.37 13.50 4.65
N LYS A 168 -17.67 14.81 4.88
CA LYS A 168 -17.55 15.84 3.86
C LYS A 168 -16.07 16.14 3.57
N ASP A 169 -15.27 16.31 4.61
CA ASP A 169 -13.85 16.59 4.48
C ASP A 169 -13.10 15.41 3.82
N VAL A 170 -13.46 14.18 4.22
CA VAL A 170 -12.90 12.97 3.59
C VAL A 170 -13.30 12.87 2.11
N THR A 171 -14.54 13.23 1.76
CA THR A 171 -14.98 13.23 0.36
C THR A 171 -14.20 14.26 -0.46
N GLN A 172 -13.95 15.45 0.08
CA GLN A 172 -13.17 16.49 -0.58
C GLN A 172 -11.71 16.04 -0.78
N PHE A 173 -11.06 15.52 0.26
CA PHE A 173 -9.71 14.95 0.17
C PHE A 173 -9.63 13.88 -0.91
N LEU A 174 -10.56 12.92 -0.91
CA LEU A 174 -10.61 11.84 -1.90
C LEU A 174 -10.85 12.34 -3.32
N SER A 175 -11.59 13.44 -3.50
CA SER A 175 -11.76 14.05 -4.82
C SER A 175 -10.46 14.63 -5.37
N HIS A 176 -9.62 15.22 -4.51
CA HIS A 176 -8.29 15.70 -4.87
C HIS A 176 -7.31 14.56 -5.16
N ILE A 177 -7.36 13.47 -4.37
CA ILE A 177 -6.59 12.25 -4.66
C ILE A 177 -6.98 11.67 -6.03
N ALA A 178 -8.28 11.63 -6.34
CA ALA A 178 -8.75 11.17 -7.64
C ALA A 178 -8.31 12.10 -8.79
N GLU A 179 -8.30 13.41 -8.56
CA GLU A 179 -7.78 14.39 -9.52
C GLU A 179 -6.29 14.17 -9.81
N ILE A 180 -5.46 14.02 -8.76
CA ILE A 180 -4.02 13.73 -8.89
C ILE A 180 -3.83 12.45 -9.69
N ARG A 181 -4.53 11.37 -9.31
CA ARG A 181 -4.45 10.08 -9.98
C ARG A 181 -4.79 10.19 -11.47
N GLN A 182 -5.89 10.87 -11.81
CA GLN A 182 -6.34 11.01 -13.19
C GLN A 182 -5.39 11.87 -14.03
N LYS A 183 -4.88 12.99 -13.49
CA LYS A 183 -3.99 13.89 -14.22
C LYS A 183 -2.61 13.30 -14.46
N LEU A 184 -2.12 12.49 -13.51
CA LEU A 184 -0.83 11.83 -13.64
C LEU A 184 -0.93 10.42 -14.23
N SER A 185 -2.13 9.85 -14.37
CA SER A 185 -2.37 8.45 -14.75
C SER A 185 -1.55 7.47 -13.88
N CYS A 186 -1.45 7.74 -12.58
CA CYS A 186 -0.56 7.04 -11.65
C CYS A 186 -1.34 6.23 -10.60
N HIS A 187 -0.64 5.34 -9.91
CA HIS A 187 -1.12 4.75 -8.66
C HIS A 187 -0.85 5.70 -7.50
N VAL A 188 -1.86 6.02 -6.70
CA VAL A 188 -1.69 6.79 -5.46
C VAL A 188 -1.79 5.87 -4.26
N MET A 189 -0.72 5.77 -3.48
CA MET A 189 -0.65 4.99 -2.26
C MET A 189 -0.70 5.90 -1.03
N LEU A 190 -1.72 5.74 -0.21
CA LEU A 190 -1.91 6.47 1.04
C LEU A 190 -1.42 5.63 2.21
N VAL A 191 -0.57 6.20 3.07
CA VAL A 191 -0.13 5.55 4.32
C VAL A 191 -0.88 6.16 5.49
N HIS A 192 -1.48 5.32 6.33
CA HIS A 192 -2.34 5.79 7.41
C HIS A 192 -2.19 4.95 8.69
N HIS A 193 -2.69 5.48 9.81
CA HIS A 193 -2.74 4.75 11.06
C HIS A 193 -4.05 3.95 11.20
N SER A 194 -4.00 2.83 11.90
CA SER A 194 -5.22 2.14 12.33
C SER A 194 -5.90 2.93 13.46
N GLY A 195 -7.22 2.78 13.59
CA GLY A 195 -7.96 3.26 14.75
C GLY A 195 -7.52 2.59 16.06
N LYS A 196 -8.00 3.09 17.20
CA LYS A 196 -7.75 2.50 18.53
C LYS A 196 -8.31 1.08 18.61
N ASP A 197 -9.39 0.80 17.93
CA ASP A 197 -10.01 -0.52 17.80
C ASP A 197 -9.49 -1.21 16.54
N GLN A 198 -8.59 -2.17 16.72
CA GLN A 198 -7.94 -2.91 15.62
C GLN A 198 -8.93 -3.64 14.71
N GLY A 199 -10.07 -4.07 15.25
CA GLY A 199 -11.11 -4.77 14.49
C GLY A 199 -11.81 -3.88 13.46
N LYS A 200 -11.72 -2.56 13.58
CA LYS A 200 -12.39 -1.60 12.69
C LYS A 200 -11.56 -1.15 11.47
N GLY A 201 -10.29 -1.57 11.37
CA GLY A 201 -9.40 -1.25 10.24
C GLY A 201 -8.74 0.14 10.34
N ALA A 202 -8.56 0.81 9.20
CA ALA A 202 -7.96 2.14 9.14
C ALA A 202 -8.78 3.16 9.92
N ARG A 203 -8.09 4.13 10.55
CA ARG A 203 -8.70 5.27 11.25
C ARG A 203 -9.45 6.17 10.28
N GLY A 204 -10.42 6.94 10.77
CA GLY A 204 -11.17 7.93 10.01
C GLY A 204 -12.53 7.42 9.50
N HIS A 205 -13.17 8.22 8.67
CA HIS A 205 -14.50 7.93 8.14
C HIS A 205 -14.48 6.72 7.18
N SER A 206 -15.54 5.91 7.19
CA SER A 206 -15.65 4.68 6.39
C SER A 206 -15.56 4.89 4.87
N SER A 207 -15.88 6.10 4.38
CA SER A 207 -15.75 6.46 2.96
C SER A 207 -14.31 6.37 2.45
N LEU A 208 -13.29 6.58 3.30
CA LEU A 208 -11.89 6.41 2.93
C LEU A 208 -11.63 4.97 2.44
N ARG A 209 -12.08 3.99 3.22
CA ARG A 209 -11.93 2.56 2.88
C ARG A 209 -12.78 2.16 1.67
N ALA A 210 -13.97 2.76 1.54
CA ALA A 210 -14.85 2.48 0.41
C ALA A 210 -14.24 2.95 -0.93
N ALA A 211 -13.56 4.09 -0.92
CA ALA A 211 -13.04 4.74 -2.13
C ALA A 211 -11.77 4.09 -2.71
N VAL A 212 -10.93 3.49 -1.87
CA VAL A 212 -9.67 2.87 -2.36
C VAL A 212 -9.91 1.53 -3.04
N ASP A 213 -9.05 1.18 -3.99
CA ASP A 213 -9.12 -0.08 -4.73
C ASP A 213 -8.47 -1.23 -3.94
N THR A 214 -7.39 -0.95 -3.23
CA THR A 214 -6.66 -1.93 -2.43
C THR A 214 -6.45 -1.42 -1.01
N GLU A 215 -6.73 -2.28 -0.01
CA GLU A 215 -6.35 -2.06 1.38
C GLU A 215 -5.29 -3.07 1.82
N ILE A 216 -4.20 -2.57 2.40
CA ILE A 216 -3.10 -3.38 2.94
C ILE A 216 -2.96 -3.08 4.42
N GLU A 217 -3.24 -4.05 5.26
CA GLU A 217 -2.99 -3.95 6.70
C GLU A 217 -1.56 -4.38 7.02
N VAL A 218 -0.84 -3.57 7.79
CA VAL A 218 0.45 -3.93 8.35
C VAL A 218 0.30 -4.18 9.85
N SER A 219 0.46 -5.43 10.24
CA SER A 219 0.35 -5.89 11.62
C SER A 219 1.65 -6.50 12.13
N MET A 220 1.76 -6.71 13.44
CA MET A 220 2.90 -7.36 14.07
C MET A 220 2.49 -8.68 14.72
N ASP A 221 3.34 -9.70 14.57
CA ASP A 221 3.27 -10.98 15.25
C ASP A 221 4.67 -11.27 15.83
N GLY A 222 4.89 -10.88 17.08
CA GLY A 222 6.22 -10.84 17.69
C GLY A 222 7.15 -9.84 16.98
N SER A 223 8.29 -10.30 16.52
CA SER A 223 9.24 -9.51 15.71
C SER A 223 8.89 -9.49 14.22
N MET A 224 7.99 -10.38 13.78
CA MET A 224 7.54 -10.48 12.39
C MET A 224 6.47 -9.44 12.09
N ARG A 225 6.53 -8.86 10.92
CA ARG A 225 5.53 -7.93 10.38
C ARG A 225 4.85 -8.58 9.20
N LEU A 226 3.54 -8.36 9.11
CA LEU A 226 2.68 -8.95 8.09
C LEU A 226 1.97 -7.82 7.35
N ALA A 227 2.24 -7.69 6.06
CA ALA A 227 1.41 -6.92 5.16
C ALA A 227 0.36 -7.84 4.56
N THR A 228 -0.91 -7.56 4.78
CA THR A 228 -2.02 -8.40 4.32
C THR A 228 -3.00 -7.59 3.49
N THR A 229 -3.30 -8.02 2.27
CA THR A 229 -4.35 -7.39 1.46
C THR A 229 -5.72 -7.72 2.05
N LYS A 230 -6.40 -6.72 2.62
CA LYS A 230 -7.74 -6.85 3.22
C LYS A 230 -8.86 -6.65 2.21
N LYS A 231 -8.57 -5.83 1.20
CA LYS A 231 -9.47 -5.53 0.10
C LYS A 231 -8.66 -5.43 -1.19
N GLN A 232 -9.18 -5.99 -2.25
CA GLN A 232 -8.77 -5.73 -3.62
C GLN A 232 -10.03 -5.73 -4.48
N ARG A 233 -10.26 -4.65 -5.24
CA ARG A 233 -11.54 -4.44 -5.96
C ARG A 233 -11.79 -5.54 -6.99
N ASP A 234 -10.78 -5.92 -7.75
CA ASP A 234 -10.92 -6.83 -8.88
C ASP A 234 -10.01 -8.07 -8.77
N LEU A 235 -9.43 -8.30 -7.60
CA LEU A 235 -8.56 -9.43 -7.32
C LEU A 235 -8.96 -10.11 -6.01
N GLU A 236 -8.54 -11.34 -5.83
CA GLU A 236 -8.69 -12.04 -4.57
C GLU A 236 -7.79 -11.42 -3.49
N GLY A 237 -8.40 -10.99 -2.37
CA GLY A 237 -7.69 -10.50 -1.19
C GLY A 237 -7.02 -11.62 -0.40
N GLY A 238 -6.44 -11.25 0.75
CA GLY A 238 -5.84 -12.22 1.69
C GLY A 238 -4.39 -12.60 1.37
N LYS A 239 -3.74 -11.94 0.42
CA LYS A 239 -2.30 -12.11 0.19
C LYS A 239 -1.51 -11.57 1.37
N VAL A 240 -0.43 -12.27 1.72
CA VAL A 240 0.43 -11.92 2.85
C VAL A 240 1.88 -11.83 2.40
N ALA A 241 2.52 -10.70 2.73
CA ALA A 241 3.95 -10.53 2.68
C ALA A 241 4.49 -10.42 4.11
N ALA A 242 5.36 -11.33 4.49
CA ALA A 242 5.99 -11.33 5.80
C ALA A 242 7.38 -10.67 5.71
N PHE A 243 7.73 -9.86 6.71
CA PHE A 243 9.03 -9.22 6.77
C PHE A 243 9.47 -8.92 8.20
N THR A 244 10.78 -8.74 8.38
CA THR A 244 11.40 -8.17 9.57
C THR A 244 12.09 -6.87 9.22
N LEU A 245 12.46 -6.09 10.23
CA LEU A 245 13.32 -4.92 10.05
C LEU A 245 14.72 -5.27 10.54
N ASN A 246 15.68 -5.19 9.61
CA ASN A 246 17.09 -5.34 9.91
C ASN A 246 17.68 -3.98 10.26
N VAL A 247 18.33 -3.87 11.43
CA VAL A 247 18.97 -2.64 11.90
C VAL A 247 20.28 -2.44 11.14
N VAL A 248 20.49 -1.23 10.64
CA VAL A 248 21.70 -0.80 9.93
C VAL A 248 22.32 0.33 10.75
N ASN A 249 23.60 0.19 11.10
CA ASN A 249 24.39 1.24 11.73
C ASN A 249 24.90 2.20 10.64
N LEU A 250 24.67 3.49 10.82
CA LEU A 250 25.02 4.57 9.89
C LEU A 250 26.22 5.41 10.39
N GLY A 251 26.96 4.93 11.39
CA GLY A 251 28.01 5.65 12.10
C GLY A 251 27.50 6.20 13.43
N ASP A 252 28.31 7.05 14.04
CA ASP A 252 28.02 7.64 15.35
C ASP A 252 27.69 9.13 15.21
N ASP A 253 26.94 9.66 16.16
CA ASP A 253 26.67 11.09 16.27
C ASP A 253 27.84 11.83 16.96
N GLN A 254 27.66 13.14 17.21
CA GLN A 254 28.68 14.00 17.84
C GLN A 254 29.01 13.59 19.27
N ASP A 255 28.14 12.83 19.92
CA ASP A 255 28.27 12.37 21.32
C ASP A 255 28.78 10.92 21.38
N GLY A 256 29.04 10.30 20.22
CA GLY A 256 29.50 8.91 20.09
C GLY A 256 28.40 7.87 20.21
N GLU A 257 27.13 8.29 20.11
CA GLU A 257 25.98 7.38 20.12
C GLU A 257 25.68 6.86 18.70
N PRO A 258 25.36 5.56 18.54
CA PRO A 258 25.15 4.97 17.22
C PRO A 258 23.91 5.54 16.54
N ILE A 259 24.10 6.09 15.35
CA ILE A 259 23.00 6.46 14.43
C ILE A 259 22.54 5.21 13.72
N THR A 260 21.29 4.82 13.91
CA THR A 260 20.75 3.61 13.26
C THR A 260 19.51 3.91 12.44
N SER A 261 19.25 3.05 11.47
CA SER A 261 17.97 2.96 10.76
C SER A 261 17.67 1.50 10.46
N CYS A 262 16.58 1.22 9.72
CA CYS A 262 16.23 -0.15 9.39
C CYS A 262 15.96 -0.31 7.89
N THR A 263 16.14 -1.56 7.42
CA THR A 263 15.72 -2.01 6.08
C THR A 263 14.79 -3.21 6.19
N VAL A 264 13.90 -3.36 5.22
CA VAL A 264 12.99 -4.50 5.13
C VAL A 264 13.77 -5.75 4.74
N GLN A 265 13.59 -6.83 5.49
CA GLN A 265 14.10 -8.15 5.16
C GLN A 265 12.91 -9.09 4.93
N PRO A 266 12.64 -9.51 3.68
CA PRO A 266 11.57 -10.44 3.37
C PRO A 266 11.71 -11.75 4.16
N GLN A 267 10.58 -12.31 4.58
CA GLN A 267 10.51 -13.57 5.31
C GLN A 267 9.58 -14.55 4.60
N ASN A 268 9.87 -15.84 4.69
CA ASN A 268 8.99 -16.84 4.15
C ASN A 268 7.74 -16.97 5.04
N THR A 269 6.55 -16.94 4.42
CA THR A 269 5.29 -17.15 5.14
C THR A 269 5.16 -18.55 5.75
N ASP A 270 5.90 -19.56 5.28
CA ASP A 270 5.94 -20.88 5.89
C ASP A 270 6.65 -20.87 7.25
N ASP A 271 7.54 -19.92 7.50
CA ASP A 271 8.15 -19.71 8.81
C ASP A 271 7.16 -19.16 9.84
N LEU A 272 6.08 -18.47 9.38
CA LEU A 272 4.96 -18.06 10.24
C LEU A 272 4.19 -19.27 10.79
N LYS A 273 3.95 -20.26 9.96
CA LYS A 273 3.26 -21.51 10.41
C LYS A 273 4.12 -22.26 11.43
N ARG A 274 5.44 -22.28 11.21
CA ARG A 274 6.41 -22.88 12.12
C ARG A 274 6.58 -22.09 13.41
N SER A 275 6.60 -20.75 13.37
CA SER A 275 6.67 -19.92 14.57
C SER A 275 5.40 -19.98 15.41
N LYS A 276 4.23 -20.03 14.80
CA LYS A 276 2.94 -20.27 15.50
C LYS A 276 2.91 -21.65 16.15
N ALA A 277 3.40 -22.68 15.48
CA ALA A 277 3.55 -24.01 16.07
C ALA A 277 4.55 -24.05 17.25
N ARG A 278 5.59 -23.18 17.23
CA ARG A 278 6.55 -23.03 18.34
C ARG A 278 6.06 -22.13 19.48
N MET A 279 5.06 -21.26 19.25
CA MET A 279 4.55 -20.30 20.24
C MET A 279 3.43 -20.83 21.13
N LEU A 280 2.96 -22.04 20.92
CA LEU A 280 2.07 -22.70 21.89
C LEU A 280 2.88 -22.97 23.16
N LYS A 281 2.73 -22.08 24.17
CA LYS A 281 3.38 -22.21 25.49
C LYS A 281 2.35 -22.53 26.56
N GLY A 282 2.78 -23.20 27.63
CA GLY A 282 1.95 -23.51 28.77
C GLY A 282 0.85 -24.53 28.46
N ASN A 283 -0.35 -24.33 29.02
CA ASN A 283 -1.47 -25.29 28.94
C ASN A 283 -1.89 -25.64 27.51
N ASN A 284 -1.74 -24.71 26.55
CA ASN A 284 -2.07 -24.98 25.15
C ASN A 284 -1.09 -25.94 24.48
N GLN A 285 0.20 -25.86 24.82
CA GLN A 285 1.21 -26.80 24.32
C GLN A 285 0.97 -28.20 24.90
N VAL A 286 0.60 -28.29 26.17
CA VAL A 286 0.25 -29.55 26.84
C VAL A 286 -1.03 -30.15 26.23
N ALA A 287 -2.04 -29.30 25.93
CA ALA A 287 -3.27 -29.73 25.30
C ALA A 287 -3.05 -30.23 23.86
N GLU A 288 -2.23 -29.54 23.08
CA GLU A 288 -1.87 -29.95 21.71
C GLU A 288 -1.10 -31.28 21.72
N GLN A 289 -0.11 -31.41 22.61
CA GLN A 289 0.65 -32.66 22.76
C GLN A 289 -0.26 -33.81 23.18
N ALA A 290 -1.14 -33.58 24.15
CA ALA A 290 -2.12 -34.59 24.61
C ALA A 290 -3.09 -35.02 23.50
N LEU A 291 -3.55 -34.03 22.67
CA LEU A 291 -4.39 -34.32 21.51
C LEU A 291 -3.64 -35.13 20.46
N HIS A 292 -2.38 -34.76 20.19
CA HIS A 292 -1.53 -35.49 19.24
C HIS A 292 -1.25 -36.92 19.66
N ASP A 293 -0.95 -37.13 20.94
CA ASP A 293 -0.74 -38.44 21.54
C ASP A 293 -2.02 -39.27 21.57
N ALA A 294 -3.16 -38.65 21.86
CA ALA A 294 -4.48 -39.31 21.80
C ALA A 294 -4.82 -39.75 20.37
N LEU A 295 -4.61 -38.86 19.38
CA LEU A 295 -4.82 -39.20 17.96
C LEU A 295 -3.90 -40.32 17.48
N LYS A 296 -2.65 -40.33 17.95
CA LYS A 296 -1.66 -41.36 17.59
C LYS A 296 -1.97 -42.71 18.22
N ASN A 297 -2.34 -42.72 19.50
CA ASN A 297 -2.47 -43.92 20.30
C ASN A 297 -3.90 -44.50 20.29
N LYS A 298 -4.93 -43.67 20.22
CA LYS A 298 -6.34 -44.06 20.28
C LYS A 298 -7.18 -43.58 19.10
N GLY A 299 -6.61 -42.80 18.18
CA GLY A 299 -7.34 -42.29 17.03
C GLY A 299 -7.69 -43.38 16.03
N SER A 300 -8.96 -43.53 15.69
CA SER A 300 -9.45 -44.38 14.62
C SER A 300 -9.61 -43.58 13.31
N LYS A 301 -9.33 -44.21 12.15
CA LYS A 301 -9.60 -43.59 10.84
C LYS A 301 -11.11 -43.58 10.61
N VAL A 302 -11.62 -42.40 10.25
CA VAL A 302 -13.01 -42.25 9.84
C VAL A 302 -13.17 -42.83 8.44
N THR A 303 -14.01 -43.82 8.29
CA THR A 303 -14.31 -44.47 7.00
C THR A 303 -15.62 -44.03 6.39
N ASN A 304 -16.61 -43.67 7.21
CA ASN A 304 -17.90 -43.14 6.78
C ASN A 304 -18.49 -42.27 7.91
N SER A 305 -18.54 -40.97 7.74
CA SER A 305 -19.16 -40.04 8.69
C SER A 305 -19.71 -38.81 7.93
N GLU A 306 -20.94 -38.42 8.27
CA GLU A 306 -21.55 -37.20 7.76
C GLU A 306 -20.91 -35.93 8.34
N HIS A 307 -20.15 -36.04 9.44
CA HIS A 307 -19.59 -34.91 10.18
C HIS A 307 -18.06 -34.72 10.02
N TYR A 308 -17.36 -35.77 9.54
CA TYR A 308 -15.88 -35.71 9.41
C TYR A 308 -15.41 -36.21 8.06
N PRO A 309 -14.41 -35.53 7.47
CA PRO A 309 -13.82 -35.96 6.20
C PRO A 309 -13.23 -37.36 6.27
N SER A 310 -13.52 -38.19 5.28
CA SER A 310 -13.01 -39.57 5.21
C SER A 310 -11.46 -39.58 5.21
N GLY A 311 -10.87 -40.54 5.91
CA GLY A 311 -9.42 -40.74 6.00
C GLY A 311 -8.71 -39.98 7.11
N ARG A 312 -9.38 -39.08 7.84
CA ARG A 312 -8.81 -38.43 9.04
C ARG A 312 -8.93 -39.28 10.28
N ARG A 313 -7.98 -39.12 11.22
CA ARG A 313 -8.07 -39.73 12.55
C ARG A 313 -8.88 -38.84 13.48
N VAL A 314 -9.75 -39.47 14.26
CA VAL A 314 -10.55 -38.85 15.33
C VAL A 314 -10.39 -39.62 16.63
N VAL A 315 -10.55 -38.94 17.76
CA VAL A 315 -10.61 -39.52 19.09
C VAL A 315 -12.01 -39.22 19.61
N SER A 316 -12.69 -40.24 20.05
CA SER A 316 -14.01 -40.13 20.70
C SER A 316 -13.87 -39.66 22.15
#